data_3b42e80038c54d356a05fb3d82192335
#
_entry.id   3b42e80038c54d356a05fb3d82192335
#
_cell.length_a   1.000
_cell.length_b   1.000
_cell.length_c   1.000
_cell.angle_alpha   90.00
_cell.angle_beta   90.00
_cell.angle_gamma   90.00
#
_symmetry.space_group_name_H-M   'P 1'
#
loop_
_entity.id
_entity.type
_entity.pdbx_description
1 polymer ?
#
loop_
_entity_poly.entity_id
_entity_poly.type
_entity_poly.pdbx_seq_one_letter_code
_entity_poly.pdbx_strand_id
1 'polypeptide(L)'
;GAMLSIQSAVDFVAFLDADDAYEPGALEVAAATFYFQPDTSVVRLALKPINLAQRYAEHPNFDQAWQYMRMTCGGNIVFNKAFFLACGGFPTHQLFRDLGGEDGALGIATTKTAKVATLFEDVGVLHFCREGMHAERLLDGLLFNKQDPAITAEKMAEAEQVTSTICRRIEALKCGLNSAE
;
A
#
# COMPACT_ATOMS: atom_id res chain seq x y z
N GLY A 1 -7.15 4.83 -14.54
CA GLY A 1 -6.40 5.60 -13.59
C GLY A 1 -4.97 5.89 -14.00
N ALA A 2 -4.00 5.20 -13.43
CA ALA A 2 -2.55 5.49 -13.62
C ALA A 2 -2.09 5.44 -15.08
N MET A 3 -2.65 4.55 -15.91
CA MET A 3 -2.31 4.48 -17.33
C MET A 3 -2.70 5.74 -18.12
N LEU A 4 -3.78 6.39 -17.76
CA LEU A 4 -4.18 7.66 -18.38
C LEU A 4 -3.28 8.83 -17.97
N SER A 5 -2.58 8.71 -16.84
CA SER A 5 -1.65 9.75 -16.38
C SER A 5 -0.31 9.76 -17.12
N ILE A 6 0.01 8.75 -17.94
CA ILE A 6 1.26 8.68 -18.71
C ILE A 6 1.43 9.90 -19.62
N GLN A 7 0.35 10.38 -20.22
CA GLN A 7 0.34 11.52 -21.15
C GLN A 7 0.19 12.88 -20.45
N SER A 8 -0.02 12.92 -19.14
CA SER A 8 -0.21 14.15 -18.38
C SER A 8 1.11 14.57 -17.69
N ALA A 9 1.29 15.88 -17.50
CA ALA A 9 2.39 16.46 -16.72
C ALA A 9 2.17 16.27 -15.20
N VAL A 10 1.83 15.05 -14.78
CA VAL A 10 1.60 14.68 -13.38
C VAL A 10 2.82 13.93 -12.86
N ASP A 11 3.34 14.33 -11.71
CA ASP A 11 4.55 13.76 -11.13
C ASP A 11 4.26 12.63 -10.14
N PHE A 12 3.05 12.62 -9.56
CA PHE A 12 2.66 11.67 -8.50
C PHE A 12 1.34 10.99 -8.83
N VAL A 13 1.15 9.78 -8.30
CA VAL A 13 -0.09 9.01 -8.39
C VAL A 13 -0.49 8.59 -6.99
N ALA A 14 -1.69 8.96 -6.59
CA ALA A 14 -2.32 8.54 -5.35
C ALA A 14 -3.56 7.70 -5.65
N PHE A 15 -3.87 6.76 -4.77
CA PHE A 15 -5.04 5.89 -4.86
C PHE A 15 -5.92 6.13 -3.64
N LEU A 16 -7.22 6.14 -3.86
CA LEU A 16 -8.20 6.28 -2.79
C LEU A 16 -9.37 5.37 -3.10
N ASP A 17 -9.80 4.60 -2.11
CA ASP A 17 -11.00 3.79 -2.22
C ASP A 17 -12.24 4.69 -2.25
N ALA A 18 -13.30 4.25 -2.94
CA ALA A 18 -14.48 5.06 -3.18
C ALA A 18 -15.26 5.43 -1.89
N ASP A 19 -15.03 4.69 -0.83
CA ASP A 19 -15.63 4.85 0.50
C ASP A 19 -14.69 5.55 1.51
N ASP A 20 -13.49 5.96 1.10
CA ASP A 20 -12.52 6.66 1.94
C ASP A 20 -12.42 8.16 1.59
N ALA A 21 -11.74 8.93 2.42
CA ALA A 21 -11.51 10.35 2.17
C ALA A 21 -10.10 10.79 2.60
N TYR A 22 -9.50 11.71 1.85
CA TYR A 22 -8.31 12.42 2.32
C TYR A 22 -8.68 13.50 3.33
N GLU A 23 -7.90 13.62 4.40
CA GLU A 23 -7.92 14.82 5.22
C GLU A 23 -7.39 16.03 4.43
N PRO A 24 -7.88 17.24 4.72
CA PRO A 24 -7.31 18.45 4.10
C PRO A 24 -5.79 18.54 4.28
N GLY A 25 -5.07 18.80 3.21
CA GLY A 25 -3.60 18.89 3.22
C GLY A 25 -2.84 17.57 3.05
N ALA A 26 -3.51 16.41 3.00
CA ALA A 26 -2.83 15.11 2.94
C ALA A 26 -1.98 14.94 1.67
N LEU A 27 -2.49 15.34 0.51
CA LEU A 27 -1.74 15.26 -0.74
C LEU A 27 -0.65 16.32 -0.84
N GLU A 28 -0.86 17.50 -0.25
CA GLU A 28 0.13 18.57 -0.16
C GLU A 28 1.34 18.15 0.67
N VAL A 29 1.13 17.47 1.80
CA VAL A 29 2.23 16.94 2.64
C VAL A 29 3.00 15.86 1.89
N ALA A 30 2.31 14.98 1.16
CA ALA A 30 2.97 13.98 0.31
C ALA A 30 3.81 14.63 -0.80
N ALA A 31 3.26 15.63 -1.50
CA ALA A 31 3.99 16.36 -2.54
C ALA A 31 5.21 17.10 -1.98
N ALA A 32 5.08 17.76 -0.82
CA ALA A 32 6.18 18.39 -0.13
C ALA A 32 7.28 17.38 0.24
N THR A 33 6.91 16.18 0.68
CA THR A 33 7.88 15.12 1.00
C THR A 33 8.72 14.74 -0.22
N PHE A 34 8.11 14.54 -1.39
CA PHE A 34 8.86 14.27 -2.63
C PHE A 34 9.74 15.45 -3.05
N TYR A 35 9.29 16.68 -2.83
CA TYR A 35 10.07 17.86 -3.16
C TYR A 35 11.32 18.00 -2.28
N PHE A 36 11.19 17.81 -0.97
CA PHE A 36 12.32 17.92 -0.04
C PHE A 36 13.18 16.65 0.05
N GLN A 37 12.66 15.51 -0.37
CA GLN A 37 13.34 14.22 -0.40
C GLN A 37 13.20 13.58 -1.79
N PRO A 38 13.91 14.09 -2.81
CA PRO A 38 13.69 13.71 -4.21
C PRO A 38 14.03 12.25 -4.53
N ASP A 39 14.80 11.58 -3.69
CA ASP A 39 15.12 10.15 -3.78
C ASP A 39 14.00 9.24 -3.21
N THR A 40 12.93 9.82 -2.63
CA THR A 40 11.77 9.08 -2.16
C THR A 40 10.96 8.54 -3.34
N SER A 41 10.68 7.24 -3.33
CA SER A 41 9.88 6.58 -4.37
C SER A 41 8.40 6.49 -3.99
N VAL A 42 8.12 6.40 -2.69
CA VAL A 42 6.79 6.18 -2.12
C VAL A 42 6.63 7.00 -0.85
N VAL A 43 5.46 7.63 -0.69
CA VAL A 43 5.01 8.23 0.57
C VAL A 43 3.80 7.45 1.07
N ARG A 44 3.84 7.03 2.34
CA ARG A 44 2.70 6.46 3.04
C ARG A 44 2.13 7.47 4.01
N LEU A 45 0.88 7.84 3.76
CA LEU A 45 0.10 8.73 4.61
C LEU A 45 -0.43 7.99 5.84
N ALA A 46 -0.84 8.74 6.86
CA ALA A 46 -1.62 8.18 7.95
C ALA A 46 -2.87 7.47 7.41
N LEU A 47 -3.27 6.38 8.06
CA LEU A 47 -4.50 5.66 7.80
C LEU A 47 -5.30 5.64 9.10
N LYS A 48 -6.35 6.44 9.19
CA LYS A 48 -7.12 6.66 10.41
C LYS A 48 -8.44 5.89 10.34
N PRO A 49 -8.66 4.87 11.19
CA PRO A 49 -9.88 4.09 11.16
C PRO A 49 -11.06 4.93 11.67
N ILE A 50 -12.12 4.99 10.88
CA ILE A 50 -13.39 5.63 11.24
C ILE A 50 -14.45 4.55 11.36
N ASN A 51 -15.24 4.57 12.43
CA ASN A 51 -16.27 3.58 12.72
C ASN A 51 -15.76 2.12 12.82
N LEU A 52 -14.51 1.95 13.25
CA LEU A 52 -13.96 0.61 13.46
C LEU A 52 -14.75 -0.11 14.57
N ALA A 53 -15.07 -1.40 14.35
CA ALA A 53 -15.79 -2.19 15.34
C ALA A 53 -15.00 -2.28 16.65
N GLN A 54 -15.70 -2.10 17.78
CA GLN A 54 -15.15 -2.03 19.14
C GLN A 54 -14.24 -3.23 19.47
N ARG A 55 -14.61 -4.43 19.01
CA ARG A 55 -13.82 -5.66 19.19
C ARG A 55 -12.39 -5.58 18.68
N TYR A 56 -12.15 -4.77 17.64
CA TYR A 56 -10.79 -4.53 17.11
C TYR A 56 -10.14 -3.37 17.85
N ALA A 57 -10.84 -2.24 18.00
CA ALA A 57 -10.30 -1.02 18.60
C ALA A 57 -9.84 -1.20 20.05
N GLU A 58 -10.49 -2.08 20.81
CA GLU A 58 -10.15 -2.38 22.21
C GLU A 58 -9.18 -3.57 22.36
N HIS A 59 -8.76 -4.20 21.26
CA HIS A 59 -7.85 -5.34 21.35
C HIS A 59 -6.43 -4.86 21.75
N PRO A 60 -5.76 -5.50 22.73
CA PRO A 60 -4.46 -5.04 23.24
C PRO A 60 -3.35 -4.97 22.17
N ASN A 61 -3.45 -5.75 21.11
CA ASN A 61 -2.49 -5.76 20.00
C ASN A 61 -2.98 -4.93 18.78
N PHE A 62 -4.01 -4.09 18.93
CA PHE A 62 -4.59 -3.35 17.82
C PHE A 62 -3.56 -2.45 17.13
N ASP A 63 -2.79 -1.70 17.88
CA ASP A 63 -1.78 -0.77 17.31
C ASP A 63 -0.77 -1.50 16.43
N GLN A 64 -0.34 -2.70 16.84
CA GLN A 64 0.58 -3.51 16.04
C GLN A 64 -0.08 -4.02 14.74
N ALA A 65 -1.31 -4.49 14.82
CA ALA A 65 -2.07 -4.94 13.65
C ALA A 65 -2.36 -3.77 12.70
N TRP A 66 -2.72 -2.60 13.24
CA TRP A 66 -2.97 -1.40 12.46
C TRP A 66 -1.71 -0.86 11.79
N GLN A 67 -0.57 -0.97 12.45
CA GLN A 67 0.71 -0.64 11.83
C GLN A 67 0.98 -1.50 10.59
N TYR A 68 0.62 -2.78 10.63
CA TYR A 68 0.70 -3.65 9.46
C TYR A 68 -0.25 -3.17 8.34
N MET A 69 -1.49 -2.79 8.69
CA MET A 69 -2.45 -2.19 7.75
C MET A 69 -1.88 -0.94 7.06
N ARG A 70 -1.30 0.00 7.83
CA ARG A 70 -0.69 1.22 7.30
C ARG A 70 0.41 0.94 6.27
N MET A 71 1.11 -0.19 6.41
CA MET A 71 2.20 -0.57 5.52
C MET A 71 1.75 -1.34 4.28
N THR A 72 0.55 -1.87 4.24
CA THR A 72 0.06 -2.75 3.16
C THR A 72 -1.14 -2.19 2.40
N CYS A 73 -1.94 -1.31 2.98
CA CYS A 73 -3.10 -0.72 2.34
C CYS A 73 -2.70 0.12 1.10
N GLY A 74 -3.47 0.00 0.03
CA GLY A 74 -3.27 0.78 -1.21
C GLY A 74 -3.80 2.21 -1.12
N GLY A 75 -4.82 2.45 -0.30
CA GLY A 75 -5.51 3.74 -0.21
C GLY A 75 -4.68 4.86 0.43
N ASN A 76 -3.66 4.53 1.22
CA ASN A 76 -2.78 5.51 1.86
C ASN A 76 -1.41 5.69 1.18
N ILE A 77 -1.26 5.21 -0.05
CA ILE A 77 0.01 5.29 -0.79
C ILE A 77 -0.03 6.40 -1.83
N VAL A 78 1.03 7.20 -1.85
CA VAL A 78 1.35 8.12 -2.95
C VAL A 78 2.67 7.69 -3.57
N PHE A 79 2.67 7.46 -4.87
CA PHE A 79 3.84 7.05 -5.62
C PHE A 79 4.43 8.20 -6.44
N ASN A 80 5.75 8.24 -6.56
CA ASN A 80 6.34 8.85 -7.73
C ASN A 80 5.83 8.12 -8.98
N LYS A 81 5.28 8.86 -9.96
CA LYS A 81 4.64 8.26 -11.13
C LYS A 81 5.59 7.39 -11.95
N ALA A 82 6.81 7.90 -12.21
CA ALA A 82 7.80 7.16 -12.99
C ALA A 82 8.15 5.85 -12.31
N PHE A 83 8.36 5.87 -10.99
CA PHE A 83 8.62 4.68 -10.20
C PHE A 83 7.44 3.69 -10.24
N PHE A 84 6.19 4.14 -10.05
CA PHE A 84 5.00 3.29 -10.11
C PHE A 84 4.87 2.57 -11.47
N LEU A 85 5.07 3.31 -12.56
CA LEU A 85 5.00 2.74 -13.91
C LEU A 85 6.15 1.76 -14.17
N ALA A 86 7.35 2.08 -13.71
CA ALA A 86 8.52 1.21 -13.83
C ALA A 86 8.37 -0.09 -13.04
N CYS A 87 7.69 -0.07 -11.89
CA CYS A 87 7.32 -1.29 -11.14
C CYS A 87 6.28 -2.15 -11.87
N GLY A 88 5.57 -1.60 -12.87
CA GLY A 88 4.48 -2.25 -13.58
C GLY A 88 3.12 -2.05 -12.93
N GLY A 89 3.00 -1.14 -11.95
CA GLY A 89 1.76 -0.88 -11.22
C GLY A 89 1.36 -1.99 -10.25
N PHE A 90 0.10 -2.04 -9.89
CA PHE A 90 -0.44 -3.15 -9.09
C PHE A 90 -0.41 -4.45 -9.88
N PRO A 91 -0.04 -5.58 -9.25
CA PRO A 91 -0.04 -6.87 -9.93
C PRO A 91 -1.45 -7.27 -10.37
N THR A 92 -1.56 -7.73 -11.62
CA THR A 92 -2.84 -8.13 -12.25
C THR A 92 -3.04 -9.65 -12.25
N HIS A 93 -2.32 -10.36 -11.41
CA HIS A 93 -2.37 -11.82 -11.31
C HIS A 93 -3.78 -12.29 -10.90
N GLN A 94 -4.23 -13.46 -11.43
CA GLN A 94 -5.57 -13.98 -11.17
C GLN A 94 -5.84 -14.16 -9.67
N LEU A 95 -4.84 -14.60 -8.91
CA LEU A 95 -4.92 -14.75 -7.46
C LEU A 95 -5.48 -13.51 -6.76
N PHE A 96 -5.01 -12.32 -7.14
CA PHE A 96 -5.44 -11.06 -6.52
C PHE A 96 -6.81 -10.60 -7.01
N ARG A 97 -7.23 -11.00 -8.22
CA ARG A 97 -8.60 -10.76 -8.67
C ARG A 97 -9.62 -11.55 -7.84
N ASP A 98 -9.23 -12.74 -7.41
CA ASP A 98 -10.11 -13.65 -6.67
C ASP A 98 -10.11 -13.36 -5.15
N LEU A 99 -8.96 -12.94 -4.60
CA LEU A 99 -8.78 -12.81 -3.15
C LEU A 99 -8.49 -11.38 -2.67
N GLY A 100 -8.14 -10.46 -3.56
CA GLY A 100 -7.57 -9.16 -3.20
C GLY A 100 -6.11 -9.27 -2.74
N GLY A 101 -5.53 -8.17 -2.25
CA GLY A 101 -4.17 -8.12 -1.71
C GLY A 101 -3.09 -7.72 -2.72
N GLU A 102 -3.46 -7.24 -3.91
CA GLU A 102 -2.55 -6.66 -4.91
C GLU A 102 -1.80 -5.45 -4.37
N ASP A 103 -2.48 -4.66 -3.55
CA ASP A 103 -1.91 -3.52 -2.84
C ASP A 103 -0.90 -3.96 -1.78
N GLY A 104 -1.23 -5.02 -1.03
CA GLY A 104 -0.34 -5.63 -0.07
C GLY A 104 0.94 -6.17 -0.73
N ALA A 105 0.84 -6.86 -1.87
CA ALA A 105 2.00 -7.38 -2.59
C ALA A 105 2.92 -6.26 -3.07
N LEU A 106 2.39 -5.20 -3.68
CA LEU A 106 3.16 -4.03 -4.10
C LEU A 106 3.71 -3.26 -2.89
N GLY A 107 2.91 -3.11 -1.85
CA GLY A 107 3.28 -2.43 -0.60
C GLY A 107 4.47 -3.10 0.09
N ILE A 108 4.45 -4.42 0.23
CA ILE A 108 5.55 -5.21 0.80
C ILE A 108 6.79 -5.10 -0.08
N ALA A 109 6.66 -5.23 -1.39
CA ALA A 109 7.79 -5.14 -2.32
C ALA A 109 8.46 -3.77 -2.25
N THR A 110 7.71 -2.68 -2.29
CA THR A 110 8.24 -1.32 -2.22
C THR A 110 8.90 -1.04 -0.87
N THR A 111 8.32 -1.51 0.24
CA THR A 111 8.91 -1.35 1.58
C THR A 111 10.26 -2.06 1.70
N LYS A 112 10.42 -3.22 1.04
CA LYS A 112 11.69 -3.98 1.05
C LYS A 112 12.77 -3.40 0.15
N THR A 113 12.38 -2.76 -0.95
CA THR A 113 13.32 -2.48 -2.05
C THR A 113 13.42 -1.01 -2.44
N ALA A 114 12.56 -0.12 -1.94
CA ALA A 114 12.54 1.28 -2.31
C ALA A 114 12.69 2.19 -1.09
N LYS A 115 13.00 3.49 -1.31
CA LYS A 115 12.92 4.48 -0.26
C LYS A 115 11.46 4.89 -0.06
N VAL A 116 10.94 4.58 1.11
CA VAL A 116 9.57 4.89 1.53
C VAL A 116 9.62 5.89 2.68
N ALA A 117 8.96 7.03 2.52
CA ALA A 117 8.69 7.95 3.62
C ALA A 117 7.34 7.59 4.27
N THR A 118 7.27 7.63 5.59
CA THR A 118 6.06 7.38 6.37
C THR A 118 5.65 8.63 7.14
N LEU A 119 4.41 9.08 6.93
CA LEU A 119 3.81 10.27 7.55
C LEU A 119 2.63 9.84 8.43
N PHE A 120 2.87 8.88 9.33
CA PHE A 120 1.79 8.25 10.08
C PHE A 120 1.22 9.11 11.21
N GLU A 121 1.92 10.16 11.59
CA GLU A 121 1.48 11.10 12.63
C GLU A 121 0.92 12.41 12.05
N ASP A 122 0.91 12.53 10.71
CA ASP A 122 0.39 13.68 9.99
C ASP A 122 -1.08 13.49 9.54
N VAL A 123 -1.55 14.42 8.72
CA VAL A 123 -2.82 14.29 8.00
C VAL A 123 -2.74 13.13 7.00
N GLY A 124 -3.83 12.45 6.75
CA GLY A 124 -3.80 11.26 5.90
C GLY A 124 -5.15 10.87 5.34
N VAL A 125 -5.46 9.59 5.42
CA VAL A 125 -6.68 8.98 4.91
C VAL A 125 -7.61 8.63 6.07
N LEU A 126 -8.86 9.05 5.97
CA LEU A 126 -9.96 8.58 6.80
C LEU A 126 -10.50 7.31 6.18
N HIS A 127 -10.19 6.17 6.80
CA HIS A 127 -10.61 4.86 6.33
C HIS A 127 -11.91 4.45 7.02
N PHE A 128 -13.02 4.51 6.28
CA PHE A 128 -14.36 4.25 6.81
C PHE A 128 -14.61 2.75 6.90
N CYS A 129 -14.47 2.24 8.12
CA CYS A 129 -14.64 0.82 8.42
C CYS A 129 -16.13 0.42 8.42
N ARG A 130 -16.43 -0.71 7.81
CA ARG A 130 -17.75 -1.33 7.77
C ARG A 130 -17.64 -2.84 7.87
N GLU A 131 -18.69 -3.48 8.29
CA GLU A 131 -18.76 -4.93 8.39
C GLU A 131 -18.55 -5.59 7.02
N GLY A 132 -17.76 -6.66 6.98
CA GLY A 132 -17.47 -7.44 5.77
C GLY A 132 -16.41 -6.84 4.85
N MET A 133 -15.72 -5.76 5.23
CA MET A 133 -14.64 -5.21 4.43
C MET A 133 -13.38 -6.09 4.44
N HIS A 134 -12.52 -5.93 3.44
CA HIS A 134 -11.27 -6.72 3.32
C HIS A 134 -10.33 -6.54 4.51
N ALA A 135 -10.26 -5.34 5.10
CA ALA A 135 -9.46 -5.06 6.28
C ALA A 135 -9.88 -5.91 7.50
N GLU A 136 -11.16 -6.28 7.65
CA GLU A 136 -11.59 -7.16 8.74
C GLU A 136 -10.97 -8.55 8.64
N ARG A 137 -10.79 -9.11 7.43
CA ARG A 137 -10.11 -10.41 7.26
C ARG A 137 -8.68 -10.37 7.77
N LEU A 138 -7.97 -9.29 7.48
CA LEU A 138 -6.62 -9.10 7.96
C LEU A 138 -6.58 -8.92 9.48
N LEU A 139 -7.45 -8.08 10.05
CA LEU A 139 -7.56 -7.89 11.49
C LEU A 139 -7.99 -9.16 12.21
N ASP A 140 -8.96 -9.91 11.67
CA ASP A 140 -9.37 -11.21 12.20
C ASP A 140 -8.19 -12.19 12.25
N GLY A 141 -7.36 -12.23 11.20
CA GLY A 141 -6.15 -13.04 11.17
C GLY A 141 -5.10 -12.62 12.19
N LEU A 142 -4.80 -11.33 12.26
CA LEU A 142 -3.74 -10.78 13.10
C LEU A 142 -4.11 -10.76 14.59
N LEU A 143 -5.36 -10.46 14.93
CA LEU A 143 -5.79 -10.26 16.31
C LEU A 143 -6.44 -11.50 16.94
N PHE A 144 -7.14 -12.31 16.13
CA PHE A 144 -7.89 -13.45 16.63
C PHE A 144 -7.44 -14.79 16.05
N ASN A 145 -6.35 -14.79 15.29
CA ASN A 145 -5.82 -16.00 14.62
C ASN A 145 -6.86 -16.74 13.77
N LYS A 146 -7.83 -15.99 13.22
CA LYS A 146 -8.89 -16.50 12.38
C LYS A 146 -8.49 -16.42 10.92
N GLN A 147 -8.06 -17.56 10.39
CA GLN A 147 -7.67 -17.65 8.97
C GLN A 147 -8.90 -17.75 8.06
N ASP A 148 -8.87 -17.01 6.95
CA ASP A 148 -9.84 -17.18 5.87
C ASP A 148 -9.58 -18.53 5.16
N PRO A 149 -10.55 -19.46 5.13
CA PRO A 149 -10.37 -20.77 4.47
C PRO A 149 -10.02 -20.67 2.98
N ALA A 150 -10.34 -19.54 2.34
CA ALA A 150 -9.99 -19.30 0.95
C ALA A 150 -8.48 -19.02 0.75
N ILE A 151 -7.74 -18.70 1.81
CA ILE A 151 -6.30 -18.43 1.79
C ILE A 151 -5.54 -19.69 2.18
N THR A 152 -5.21 -20.52 1.20
CA THR A 152 -4.41 -21.74 1.42
C THR A 152 -2.91 -21.46 1.42
N ALA A 153 -2.12 -22.44 1.90
CA ALA A 153 -0.65 -22.34 1.90
C ALA A 153 -0.09 -22.16 0.47
N GLU A 154 -0.69 -22.83 -0.52
CA GLU A 154 -0.30 -22.72 -1.93
C GLU A 154 -0.54 -21.31 -2.45
N LYS A 155 -1.69 -20.70 -2.14
CA LYS A 155 -2.03 -19.33 -2.54
C LYS A 155 -1.15 -18.30 -1.86
N MET A 156 -0.76 -18.53 -0.61
CA MET A 156 0.23 -17.69 0.08
C MET A 156 1.59 -17.75 -0.60
N ALA A 157 2.07 -18.96 -0.94
CA ALA A 157 3.33 -19.13 -1.65
C ALA A 157 3.30 -18.46 -3.05
N GLU A 158 2.15 -18.53 -3.75
CA GLU A 158 1.95 -17.86 -5.03
C GLU A 158 2.00 -16.32 -4.88
N ALA A 159 1.36 -15.75 -3.86
CA ALA A 159 1.42 -14.31 -3.55
C ALA A 159 2.85 -13.86 -3.22
N GLU A 160 3.60 -14.66 -2.45
CA GLU A 160 5.01 -14.40 -2.14
C GLU A 160 5.89 -14.43 -3.40
N GLN A 161 5.62 -15.34 -4.34
CA GLN A 161 6.34 -15.41 -5.61
C GLN A 161 6.09 -14.17 -6.47
N VAL A 162 4.85 -13.69 -6.54
CA VAL A 162 4.52 -12.43 -7.24
C VAL A 162 5.23 -11.26 -6.58
N THR A 163 5.16 -11.14 -5.25
CA THR A 163 5.85 -10.10 -4.46
C THR A 163 7.37 -10.12 -4.72
N SER A 164 7.98 -11.30 -4.72
CA SER A 164 9.42 -11.48 -5.01
C SER A 164 9.78 -11.08 -6.44
N THR A 165 8.86 -11.28 -7.38
CA THR A 165 9.05 -10.86 -8.77
C THR A 165 9.03 -9.33 -8.89
N ILE A 166 8.16 -8.65 -8.14
CA ILE A 166 8.13 -7.18 -8.07
C ILE A 166 9.43 -6.67 -7.45
N CYS A 167 9.89 -7.26 -6.34
CA CYS A 167 11.17 -6.91 -5.71
C CYS A 167 12.34 -6.96 -6.72
N ARG A 168 12.48 -8.09 -7.42
CA ARG A 168 13.54 -8.26 -8.44
C ARG A 168 13.47 -7.22 -9.54
N ARG A 169 12.27 -6.83 -9.98
CA ARG A 169 12.07 -5.78 -10.97
C ARG A 169 12.57 -4.43 -10.45
N ILE A 170 12.22 -4.06 -9.22
CA ILE A 170 12.65 -2.80 -8.59
C ILE A 170 14.17 -2.79 -8.43
N GLU A 171 14.78 -3.87 -7.99
CA GLU A 171 16.23 -4.00 -7.84
C GLU A 171 16.96 -3.88 -9.19
N ALA A 172 16.45 -4.51 -10.24
CA ALA A 172 16.99 -4.42 -11.58
C ALA A 172 16.96 -2.97 -12.12
N LEU A 173 15.88 -2.22 -11.83
CA LEU A 173 15.78 -0.80 -12.18
C LEU A 173 16.86 0.04 -11.49
N LYS A 174 17.10 -0.20 -10.20
CA LYS A 174 18.15 0.49 -9.45
C LYS A 174 19.55 0.20 -9.99
N CYS A 175 19.84 -1.06 -10.30
CA CYS A 175 21.11 -1.45 -10.90
C CYS A 175 21.32 -0.79 -12.27
N GLY A 176 20.28 -0.74 -13.10
CA GLY A 176 20.34 -0.10 -14.42
C GLY A 176 20.60 1.40 -14.35
N LEU A 177 20.03 2.09 -13.37
CA LEU A 177 20.28 3.53 -13.14
C LEU A 177 21.70 3.80 -12.65
N ASN A 178 22.21 3.00 -11.72
CA ASN A 178 23.57 3.15 -11.18
C ASN A 178 24.68 2.78 -12.20
N SER A 179 24.34 2.05 -13.25
CA SER A 179 25.29 1.69 -14.33
C SER A 179 25.38 2.76 -15.43
N ALA A 180 24.55 3.78 -15.37
CA ALA A 180 24.46 4.87 -16.35
C ALA A 180 25.22 6.15 -15.88
N GLU A 181 25.77 6.14 -14.66
CA GLU A 181 26.70 7.15 -14.13
C GLU A 181 28.14 6.71 -14.35
#